data_8c49708651a39858aca63430ba327c44
#
_entry.id   8c49708651a39858aca63430ba327c44
#
_cell.length_a   1.000
_cell.length_b   1.000
_cell.length_c   1.000
_cell.angle_alpha   90.00
_cell.angle_beta   90.00
_cell.angle_gamma   90.00
#
_symmetry.space_group_name_H-M   'P 1'
#
loop_
_entity.id
_entity.type
_entity.pdbx_description
1 polymer ?
#
loop_
_entity_poly.entity_id
_entity_poly.type
_entity_poly.pdbx_seq_one_letter_code
_entity_poly.pdbx_strand_id
1 'polypeptide(L)'
;EKEDLDKLLSQFASDKGYKIKEKEVLRYTYFGVANQEGTKLTLFEKGQNRVQPTTVFMVFDQKDYENMTGQKLSLSGNEVGLFAKNEEVKKQKALTLNDHQFSVKEEFTKDFIVNHVPNQFNILTADYNYLVVPDLQAFLDQFPDSAIYNQFYGGMNVNASEEEQLKVAEEYEKYLNQFNAQLNTEGSYVYGSNLSDASAQMSALFGGVFFIGIFLSII
;
A
#
# COMPACT_ATOMS: atom_id res chain seq x y z
N GLU A 1 -8.43 12.81 -2.25
CA GLU A 1 -8.62 11.81 -3.34
C GLU A 1 -7.33 11.63 -4.16
N LYS A 2 -7.35 10.70 -5.16
CA LYS A 2 -6.16 10.41 -6.00
C LYS A 2 -5.68 11.66 -6.74
N GLU A 3 -6.62 12.41 -7.30
CA GLU A 3 -6.36 13.66 -8.02
C GLU A 3 -5.79 14.76 -7.12
N ASP A 4 -6.20 14.81 -5.87
CA ASP A 4 -5.70 15.80 -4.91
C ASP A 4 -4.26 15.50 -4.52
N LEU A 5 -3.92 14.22 -4.37
CA LEU A 5 -2.55 13.79 -4.10
C LEU A 5 -1.64 14.03 -5.30
N ASP A 6 -2.14 13.78 -6.53
CA ASP A 6 -1.42 14.09 -7.76
C ASP A 6 -1.11 15.58 -7.90
N LYS A 7 -2.10 16.45 -7.59
CA LYS A 7 -1.93 17.91 -7.56
C LYS A 7 -0.93 18.32 -6.48
N LEU A 8 -1.01 17.75 -5.28
CA LEU A 8 -0.13 18.06 -4.16
C LEU A 8 1.34 17.83 -4.53
N LEU A 9 1.66 16.66 -5.11
CA LEU A 9 3.01 16.32 -5.56
C LEU A 9 3.50 17.27 -6.66
N SER A 10 2.63 17.55 -7.64
CA SER A 10 2.96 18.44 -8.75
C SER A 10 3.17 19.89 -8.31
N GLN A 11 2.34 20.36 -7.38
CA GLN A 11 2.43 21.71 -6.83
C GLN A 11 3.72 21.89 -6.01
N PHE A 12 4.04 20.92 -5.14
CA PHE A 12 5.28 20.95 -4.39
C PHE A 12 6.50 21.06 -5.31
N ALA A 13 6.57 20.20 -6.34
CA ALA A 13 7.68 20.21 -7.27
C ALA A 13 7.79 21.56 -8.03
N SER A 14 6.64 22.11 -8.45
CA SER A 14 6.56 23.41 -9.13
C SER A 14 7.02 24.56 -8.23
N ASP A 15 6.51 24.62 -7.00
CA ASP A 15 6.83 25.69 -6.03
C ASP A 15 8.30 25.71 -5.64
N LYS A 16 8.94 24.54 -5.65
CA LYS A 16 10.37 24.37 -5.32
C LYS A 16 11.29 24.37 -6.53
N GLY A 17 10.75 24.40 -7.74
CA GLY A 17 11.52 24.38 -8.98
C GLY A 17 12.13 23.03 -9.32
N TYR A 18 11.61 21.93 -8.73
CA TYR A 18 12.07 20.58 -9.01
C TYR A 18 11.45 20.02 -10.29
N LYS A 19 12.28 19.31 -11.08
CA LYS A 19 11.81 18.54 -12.23
C LYS A 19 11.45 17.13 -11.80
N ILE A 20 10.20 16.76 -11.92
CA ILE A 20 9.72 15.39 -11.67
C ILE A 20 10.29 14.49 -12.77
N LYS A 21 11.00 13.43 -12.38
CA LYS A 21 11.49 12.37 -13.24
C LYS A 21 10.46 11.27 -13.40
N GLU A 22 9.90 10.85 -12.28
CA GLU A 22 8.88 9.82 -12.20
C GLU A 22 7.87 10.23 -11.14
N LYS A 23 6.60 9.94 -11.38
CA LYS A 23 5.51 10.17 -10.43
C LYS A 23 4.51 9.02 -10.53
N GLU A 24 4.09 8.53 -9.39
CA GLU A 24 3.07 7.51 -9.28
C GLU A 24 2.03 7.91 -8.24
N VAL A 25 0.78 7.75 -8.57
CA VAL A 25 -0.33 7.98 -7.63
C VAL A 25 -1.31 6.83 -7.75
N LEU A 26 -1.52 6.12 -6.64
CA LEU A 26 -2.36 4.94 -6.56
C LEU A 26 -3.48 5.15 -5.55
N ARG A 27 -4.62 4.54 -5.82
CA ARG A 27 -5.65 4.28 -4.81
C ARG A 27 -5.66 2.78 -4.55
N TYR A 28 -5.60 2.40 -3.30
CA TYR A 28 -5.85 1.02 -2.91
C TYR A 28 -6.72 0.98 -1.66
N THR A 29 -7.36 -0.13 -1.49
CA THR A 29 -8.22 -0.38 -0.33
C THR A 29 -7.69 -1.60 0.38
N TYR A 30 -7.81 -1.64 1.68
CA TYR A 30 -7.57 -2.88 2.41
C TYR A 30 -8.74 -3.24 3.31
N PHE A 31 -8.90 -4.52 3.56
CA PHE A 31 -9.82 -5.06 4.55
C PHE A 31 -9.18 -6.25 5.28
N GLY A 32 -9.53 -6.37 6.55
CA GLY A 32 -9.14 -7.50 7.37
C GLY A 32 -10.18 -8.62 7.26
N VAL A 33 -9.72 -9.85 7.45
CA VAL A 33 -10.56 -11.03 7.54
C VAL A 33 -10.78 -11.37 9.02
N ALA A 34 -12.03 -11.37 9.47
CA ALA A 34 -12.42 -11.73 10.83
C ALA A 34 -12.52 -13.24 11.02
N ASN A 35 -12.98 -13.95 9.99
CA ASN A 35 -13.12 -15.41 9.99
C ASN A 35 -12.91 -15.97 8.58
N GLN A 36 -12.32 -17.15 8.49
CA GLN A 36 -12.11 -17.89 7.26
C GLN A 36 -12.66 -19.31 7.40
N GLU A 37 -13.59 -19.68 6.53
CA GLU A 37 -14.14 -21.02 6.41
C GLU A 37 -13.95 -21.52 4.98
N GLY A 38 -12.82 -22.18 4.72
CA GLY A 38 -12.42 -22.58 3.38
C GLY A 38 -12.22 -21.37 2.44
N THR A 39 -13.09 -21.23 1.43
CA THR A 39 -13.08 -20.11 0.49
C THR A 39 -13.90 -18.92 0.94
N LYS A 40 -14.69 -19.05 2.01
CA LYS A 40 -15.53 -17.99 2.55
C LYS A 40 -14.75 -17.17 3.58
N LEU A 41 -14.64 -15.89 3.31
CA LEU A 41 -13.94 -14.91 4.12
C LEU A 41 -14.96 -13.89 4.64
N THR A 42 -15.12 -13.84 5.96
CA THR A 42 -15.96 -12.82 6.61
C THR A 42 -15.10 -11.60 6.91
N LEU A 43 -15.51 -10.45 6.42
CA LEU A 43 -14.77 -9.21 6.61
C LEU A 43 -14.90 -8.68 8.03
N PHE A 44 -13.83 -8.07 8.48
CA PHE A 44 -13.76 -7.38 9.75
C PHE A 44 -14.36 -5.97 9.60
N GLU A 45 -15.32 -5.61 10.46
CA GLU A 45 -15.95 -4.30 10.46
C GLU A 45 -15.39 -3.38 11.56
N LYS A 46 -15.28 -2.09 11.25
CA LYS A 46 -14.88 -1.07 12.24
C LYS A 46 -15.83 -1.10 13.43
N GLY A 47 -15.27 -1.07 14.64
CA GLY A 47 -16.06 -1.07 15.86
C GLY A 47 -16.36 -2.46 16.45
N GLN A 48 -16.13 -3.54 15.72
CA GLN A 48 -16.19 -4.87 16.31
C GLN A 48 -15.06 -5.09 17.32
N ASN A 49 -15.36 -5.67 18.48
CA ASN A 49 -14.36 -6.01 19.51
C ASN A 49 -13.66 -7.30 19.12
N ARG A 50 -12.41 -7.24 19.18
CA ARG A 50 -11.29 -7.28 18.59
C ARG A 50 -10.24 -8.20 18.78
N VAL A 51 -10.14 -9.30 17.98
CA VAL A 51 -8.87 -9.93 17.63
C VAL A 51 -8.36 -9.18 16.39
N GLN A 52 -7.09 -8.82 16.34
CA GLN A 52 -6.54 -8.23 15.13
C GLN A 52 -6.64 -9.24 13.97
N PRO A 53 -7.02 -8.83 12.77
CA PRO A 53 -7.10 -9.74 11.65
C PRO A 53 -5.71 -10.33 11.37
N THR A 54 -5.63 -11.64 11.25
CA THR A 54 -4.40 -12.35 10.87
C THR A 54 -4.18 -12.36 9.36
N THR A 55 -5.24 -12.08 8.60
CA THR A 55 -5.22 -12.05 7.14
C THR A 55 -5.76 -10.71 6.67
N VAL A 56 -5.02 -10.06 5.78
CA VAL A 56 -5.38 -8.76 5.18
C VAL A 56 -5.36 -8.89 3.67
N PHE A 57 -6.36 -8.32 3.02
CA PHE A 57 -6.37 -8.16 1.57
C PHE A 57 -6.20 -6.68 1.21
N MET A 58 -5.29 -6.40 0.30
CA MET A 58 -5.17 -5.12 -0.38
C MET A 58 -5.77 -5.26 -1.77
N VAL A 59 -6.61 -4.31 -2.16
CA VAL A 59 -7.35 -4.36 -3.42
C VAL A 59 -6.93 -3.18 -4.30
N PHE A 60 -6.57 -3.50 -5.53
CA PHE A 60 -6.10 -2.56 -6.54
C PHE A 60 -7.01 -2.58 -7.76
N ASP A 61 -7.15 -1.43 -8.40
CA ASP A 61 -7.75 -1.34 -9.72
C ASP A 61 -6.83 -1.98 -10.77
N GLN A 62 -7.41 -2.67 -11.75
CA GLN A 62 -6.67 -3.29 -12.85
C GLN A 62 -5.77 -2.29 -13.59
N LYS A 63 -6.25 -1.08 -13.81
CA LYS A 63 -5.48 -0.04 -14.49
C LYS A 63 -4.25 0.39 -13.69
N ASP A 64 -4.37 0.48 -12.36
CA ASP A 64 -3.24 0.79 -11.50
C ASP A 64 -2.22 -0.37 -11.48
N TYR A 65 -2.68 -1.63 -11.46
CA TYR A 65 -1.80 -2.79 -11.64
C TYR A 65 -1.04 -2.75 -12.97
N GLU A 66 -1.74 -2.47 -14.07
CA GLU A 66 -1.11 -2.37 -15.40
C GLU A 66 -0.07 -1.24 -15.46
N ASN A 67 -0.34 -0.11 -14.80
CA ASN A 67 0.60 1.01 -14.73
C ASN A 67 1.85 0.65 -13.91
N MET A 68 1.68 -0.03 -12.76
CA MET A 68 2.80 -0.44 -11.89
C MET A 68 3.70 -1.49 -12.55
N THR A 69 3.09 -2.47 -13.22
CA THR A 69 3.83 -3.65 -13.69
C THR A 69 4.20 -3.61 -15.17
N GLY A 70 3.54 -2.76 -15.95
CA GLY A 70 3.60 -2.78 -17.42
C GLY A 70 2.90 -4.00 -18.06
N GLN A 71 2.31 -4.88 -17.26
CA GLN A 71 1.64 -6.09 -17.73
C GLN A 71 0.16 -5.82 -17.98
N LYS A 72 -0.35 -6.30 -19.12
CA LYS A 72 -1.77 -6.21 -19.43
C LYS A 72 -2.54 -7.32 -18.73
N LEU A 73 -3.69 -6.95 -18.20
CA LEU A 73 -4.62 -7.84 -17.53
C LEU A 73 -6.00 -7.67 -18.18
N SER A 74 -6.80 -8.71 -18.22
CA SER A 74 -8.15 -8.65 -18.80
C SER A 74 -9.12 -9.33 -17.84
N LEU A 75 -9.62 -8.55 -16.89
CA LEU A 75 -10.64 -8.95 -15.92
C LEU A 75 -11.97 -8.32 -16.28
N SER A 76 -13.07 -8.97 -15.92
CA SER A 76 -14.44 -8.49 -16.14
C SER A 76 -15.38 -8.98 -15.05
N GLY A 77 -16.40 -8.19 -14.73
CA GLY A 77 -17.40 -8.55 -13.73
C GLY A 77 -16.76 -8.91 -12.37
N ASN A 78 -17.01 -10.12 -11.90
CA ASN A 78 -16.49 -10.65 -10.65
C ASN A 78 -15.20 -11.48 -10.81
N GLU A 79 -14.48 -11.31 -11.90
CA GLU A 79 -13.15 -11.90 -12.06
C GLU A 79 -12.11 -11.08 -11.30
N VAL A 80 -11.15 -11.76 -10.66
CA VAL A 80 -10.06 -11.12 -9.93
C VAL A 80 -8.70 -11.72 -10.26
N GLY A 81 -7.65 -10.91 -10.18
CA GLY A 81 -6.28 -11.39 -10.05
C GLY A 81 -5.94 -11.54 -8.57
N LEU A 82 -5.23 -12.60 -8.20
CA LEU A 82 -4.88 -12.93 -6.81
C LEU A 82 -3.38 -13.11 -6.64
N PHE A 83 -2.79 -12.39 -5.69
CA PHE A 83 -1.53 -12.75 -5.06
C PHE A 83 -1.80 -13.15 -3.61
N ALA A 84 -1.33 -14.30 -3.19
CA ALA A 84 -1.47 -14.75 -1.81
C ALA A 84 -0.17 -15.33 -1.27
N LYS A 85 0.16 -14.95 -0.03
CA LYS A 85 1.25 -15.57 0.75
C LYS A 85 0.76 -16.83 1.45
N ASN A 86 -0.49 -16.85 1.83
CA ASN A 86 -1.12 -18.01 2.46
C ASN A 86 -1.40 -19.08 1.42
N GLU A 87 -0.82 -20.28 1.60
CA GLU A 87 -0.95 -21.40 0.66
C GLU A 87 -2.40 -21.92 0.52
N GLU A 88 -3.25 -21.74 1.53
CA GLU A 88 -4.66 -22.13 1.44
C GLU A 88 -5.44 -21.16 0.56
N VAL A 89 -5.17 -19.86 0.69
CA VAL A 89 -5.77 -18.81 -0.13
C VAL A 89 -5.27 -18.90 -1.57
N LYS A 90 -3.98 -19.12 -1.76
CA LYS A 90 -3.32 -19.21 -3.07
C LYS A 90 -3.92 -20.29 -3.99
N LYS A 91 -4.33 -21.42 -3.42
CA LYS A 91 -4.89 -22.54 -4.19
C LYS A 91 -6.36 -22.34 -4.61
N GLN A 92 -7.00 -21.27 -4.13
CA GLN A 92 -8.42 -21.06 -4.39
C GLN A 92 -8.64 -20.55 -5.82
N LYS A 93 -9.60 -21.15 -6.50
CA LYS A 93 -10.07 -20.70 -7.82
C LYS A 93 -11.29 -19.76 -7.72
N ALA A 94 -11.84 -19.64 -6.54
CA ALA A 94 -12.90 -18.70 -6.21
C ALA A 94 -12.75 -18.25 -4.75
N LEU A 95 -13.09 -17.02 -4.48
CA LEU A 95 -13.14 -16.43 -3.13
C LEU A 95 -14.55 -15.93 -2.88
N THR A 96 -15.08 -16.17 -1.69
CA THR A 96 -16.33 -15.57 -1.25
C THR A 96 -16.01 -14.57 -0.15
N LEU A 97 -16.20 -13.30 -0.42
CA LEU A 97 -16.01 -12.21 0.54
C LEU A 97 -17.39 -11.81 1.08
N ASN A 98 -17.66 -12.08 2.35
CA ASN A 98 -19.01 -12.09 2.91
C ASN A 98 -19.92 -13.01 2.07
N ASP A 99 -20.87 -12.44 1.33
CA ASP A 99 -21.79 -13.19 0.46
C ASP A 99 -21.53 -12.98 -1.05
N HIS A 100 -20.44 -12.26 -1.41
CA HIS A 100 -20.08 -11.97 -2.79
C HIS A 100 -19.01 -12.95 -3.28
N GLN A 101 -19.30 -13.61 -4.41
CA GLN A 101 -18.40 -14.59 -5.00
C GLN A 101 -17.57 -13.97 -6.13
N PHE A 102 -16.26 -14.23 -6.10
CA PHE A 102 -15.26 -13.79 -7.08
C PHE A 102 -14.53 -15.00 -7.64
N SER A 103 -14.33 -15.04 -8.95
CA SER A 103 -13.52 -16.07 -9.60
C SER A 103 -12.08 -15.59 -9.80
N VAL A 104 -11.12 -16.40 -9.38
CA VAL A 104 -9.71 -16.12 -9.58
C VAL A 104 -9.34 -16.49 -11.01
N LYS A 105 -9.15 -15.49 -11.86
CA LYS A 105 -8.78 -15.65 -13.27
C LYS A 105 -7.27 -15.68 -13.46
N GLU A 106 -6.54 -14.89 -12.71
CA GLU A 106 -5.09 -14.77 -12.76
C GLU A 106 -4.48 -14.97 -11.38
N GLU A 107 -3.43 -15.79 -11.30
CA GLU A 107 -2.63 -15.99 -10.09
C GLU A 107 -1.28 -15.31 -10.26
N PHE A 108 -1.00 -14.33 -9.40
CA PHE A 108 0.29 -13.65 -9.39
C PHE A 108 1.29 -14.41 -8.53
N THR A 109 2.46 -14.69 -9.09
CA THR A 109 3.54 -15.39 -8.38
C THR A 109 4.57 -14.44 -7.76
N LYS A 110 4.57 -13.19 -8.18
CA LYS A 110 5.48 -12.15 -7.71
C LYS A 110 4.71 -11.08 -6.95
N ASP A 111 5.30 -10.61 -5.87
CA ASP A 111 4.84 -9.45 -5.14
C ASP A 111 5.07 -8.20 -5.99
N PHE A 112 3.99 -7.62 -6.51
CA PHE A 112 4.07 -6.52 -7.46
C PHE A 112 4.07 -5.14 -6.79
N ILE A 113 3.85 -5.06 -5.48
CA ILE A 113 3.82 -3.77 -4.77
C ILE A 113 5.12 -3.43 -4.04
N VAL A 114 6.08 -4.33 -3.99
CA VAL A 114 7.34 -4.18 -3.20
C VAL A 114 8.09 -2.88 -3.49
N ASN A 115 8.05 -2.39 -4.72
CA ASN A 115 8.76 -1.18 -5.11
C ASN A 115 7.84 0.05 -5.27
N HIS A 116 6.55 -0.09 -5.02
CA HIS A 116 5.55 0.93 -5.29
C HIS A 116 4.91 1.47 -4.01
N VAL A 117 4.40 0.59 -3.17
CA VAL A 117 3.74 0.99 -1.93
C VAL A 117 4.70 0.75 -0.76
N PRO A 118 5.06 1.78 0.02
CA PRO A 118 5.86 1.60 1.22
C PRO A 118 5.21 0.57 2.12
N ASN A 119 5.99 -0.37 2.61
CA ASN A 119 5.52 -1.41 3.52
C ASN A 119 5.20 -0.79 4.90
N GLN A 120 4.19 0.07 4.94
CA GLN A 120 3.69 0.68 6.19
C GLN A 120 3.04 -0.34 7.10
N PHE A 121 2.66 -1.48 6.52
CA PHE A 121 2.15 -2.60 7.27
C PHE A 121 3.32 -3.49 7.74
N ASN A 122 4.16 -2.95 8.62
CA ASN A 122 4.99 -3.75 9.51
C ASN A 122 4.10 -4.54 10.48
N ILE A 123 3.06 -5.17 9.95
CA ILE A 123 2.28 -6.14 10.69
C ILE A 123 3.09 -7.42 10.59
N LEU A 124 4.02 -7.57 11.52
CA LEU A 124 4.86 -8.75 11.70
C LEU A 124 4.06 -10.07 11.87
N THR A 125 2.73 -9.99 11.83
CA THR A 125 1.83 -11.08 12.22
C THR A 125 0.68 -11.35 11.24
N ALA A 126 0.47 -10.53 10.20
CA ALA A 126 -0.62 -10.74 9.25
C ALA A 126 -0.13 -11.25 7.89
N ASP A 127 -0.85 -12.22 7.33
CA ASP A 127 -0.65 -12.64 5.95
C ASP A 127 -1.28 -11.59 5.00
N TYR A 128 -0.45 -11.06 4.10
CA TYR A 128 -0.92 -10.15 3.07
C TYR A 128 -1.30 -10.89 1.81
N ASN A 129 -2.45 -10.54 1.29
CA ASN A 129 -2.90 -10.98 0.00
C ASN A 129 -3.30 -9.75 -0.82
N TYR A 130 -3.16 -9.82 -2.12
CA TYR A 130 -3.55 -8.74 -3.02
C TYR A 130 -4.62 -9.22 -3.99
N LEU A 131 -5.63 -8.41 -4.19
CA LEU A 131 -6.63 -8.58 -5.22
C LEU A 131 -6.47 -7.46 -6.25
N VAL A 132 -6.51 -7.82 -7.51
CA VAL A 132 -6.69 -6.88 -8.60
C VAL A 132 -8.08 -7.09 -9.16
N VAL A 133 -8.85 -6.02 -9.25
CA VAL A 133 -10.25 -6.04 -9.70
C VAL A 133 -10.43 -5.18 -10.94
N PRO A 134 -11.40 -5.47 -11.82
CA PRO A 134 -11.60 -4.71 -13.06
C PRO A 134 -11.96 -3.25 -12.82
N ASP A 135 -12.72 -2.97 -11.76
CA ASP A 135 -13.16 -1.64 -11.33
C ASP A 135 -13.22 -1.63 -9.81
N LEU A 136 -12.33 -0.86 -9.19
CA LEU A 136 -12.22 -0.79 -7.74
C LEU A 136 -13.48 -0.21 -7.10
N GLN A 137 -14.09 0.82 -7.68
CA GLN A 137 -15.28 1.44 -7.10
C GLN A 137 -16.47 0.47 -7.14
N ALA A 138 -16.73 -0.17 -8.29
CA ALA A 138 -17.79 -1.16 -8.43
C ALA A 138 -17.58 -2.38 -7.51
N PHE A 139 -16.33 -2.73 -7.22
CA PHE A 139 -16.02 -3.75 -6.23
C PHE A 139 -16.37 -3.29 -4.81
N LEU A 140 -15.96 -2.07 -4.44
CA LEU A 140 -16.18 -1.53 -3.09
C LEU A 140 -17.66 -1.30 -2.76
N ASP A 141 -18.46 -0.91 -3.74
CA ASP A 141 -19.90 -0.66 -3.60
C ASP A 141 -20.68 -1.92 -3.17
N GLN A 142 -20.06 -3.11 -3.22
CA GLN A 142 -20.63 -4.36 -2.75
C GLN A 142 -20.49 -4.58 -1.23
N PHE A 143 -19.69 -3.75 -0.54
CA PHE A 143 -19.35 -3.94 0.86
C PHE A 143 -19.72 -2.73 1.72
N PRO A 144 -20.03 -2.92 3.03
CA PRO A 144 -20.28 -1.80 3.91
C PRO A 144 -19.01 -0.96 4.14
N ASP A 145 -19.15 0.35 4.21
CA ASP A 145 -18.06 1.30 4.49
C ASP A 145 -17.30 0.96 5.78
N SER A 146 -17.97 0.32 6.75
CA SER A 146 -17.37 -0.11 8.00
C SER A 146 -16.30 -1.19 7.83
N ALA A 147 -16.33 -1.95 6.74
CA ALA A 147 -15.35 -2.99 6.44
C ALA A 147 -14.16 -2.50 5.61
N ILE A 148 -14.24 -1.28 5.05
CA ILE A 148 -13.34 -0.77 4.03
C ILE A 148 -12.41 0.30 4.60
N TYR A 149 -11.10 0.20 4.27
CA TYR A 149 -10.09 1.21 4.59
C TYR A 149 -9.45 1.71 3.30
N ASN A 150 -9.93 2.85 2.82
CA ASN A 150 -9.35 3.50 1.64
C ASN A 150 -8.01 4.15 1.97
N GLN A 151 -7.04 3.94 1.11
CA GLN A 151 -5.71 4.54 1.17
C GLN A 151 -5.33 5.12 -0.19
N PHE A 152 -4.52 6.15 -0.13
CA PHE A 152 -3.92 6.76 -1.31
C PHE A 152 -2.41 6.80 -1.10
N TYR A 153 -1.69 6.40 -2.13
CA TYR A 153 -0.24 6.49 -2.17
C TYR A 153 0.17 7.43 -3.30
N GLY A 154 1.12 8.30 -3.01
CA GLY A 154 1.75 9.14 -4.01
C GLY A 154 3.25 9.17 -3.79
N GLY A 155 3.99 8.82 -4.81
CA GLY A 155 5.44 8.87 -4.83
C GLY A 155 5.94 9.69 -6.01
N MET A 156 7.07 10.35 -5.84
CA MET A 156 7.77 11.00 -6.95
C MET A 156 9.28 10.92 -6.76
N ASN A 157 9.97 10.79 -7.88
CA ASN A 157 11.39 11.00 -7.99
C ASN A 157 11.64 12.31 -8.72
N VAL A 158 12.53 13.14 -8.19
CA VAL A 158 12.98 14.35 -8.85
C VAL A 158 14.37 14.16 -9.47
N ASN A 159 14.69 14.95 -10.48
CA ASN A 159 16.02 14.92 -11.09
C ASN A 159 17.01 15.70 -10.21
N ALA A 160 17.59 15.01 -9.23
CA ALA A 160 18.51 15.56 -8.24
C ALA A 160 19.57 14.51 -7.85
N SER A 161 20.72 14.94 -7.34
CA SER A 161 21.73 14.06 -6.75
C SER A 161 21.24 13.41 -5.45
N GLU A 162 21.93 12.38 -4.94
CA GLU A 162 21.54 11.73 -3.67
C GLU A 162 21.49 12.72 -2.50
N GLU A 163 22.47 13.64 -2.42
CA GLU A 163 22.51 14.67 -1.38
C GLU A 163 21.33 15.65 -1.51
N GLU A 164 20.99 16.03 -2.74
CA GLU A 164 19.84 16.89 -3.01
C GLU A 164 18.52 16.17 -2.73
N GLN A 165 18.42 14.86 -2.94
CA GLN A 165 17.22 14.07 -2.60
C GLN A 165 16.87 14.14 -1.11
N LEU A 166 17.86 14.11 -0.22
CA LEU A 166 17.64 14.30 1.21
C LEU A 166 17.04 15.67 1.51
N LYS A 167 17.57 16.72 0.89
CA LYS A 167 17.02 18.08 1.03
C LYS A 167 15.58 18.17 0.49
N VAL A 168 15.31 17.57 -0.65
CA VAL A 168 13.96 17.49 -1.23
C VAL A 168 12.99 16.84 -0.25
N ALA A 169 13.41 15.75 0.40
CA ALA A 169 12.60 15.05 1.38
C ALA A 169 12.27 15.91 2.61
N GLU A 170 13.26 16.61 3.17
CA GLU A 170 13.04 17.54 4.29
C GLU A 170 12.11 18.69 3.91
N GLU A 171 12.24 19.23 2.70
CA GLU A 171 11.37 20.29 2.22
C GLU A 171 9.95 19.78 1.96
N TYR A 172 9.81 18.54 1.48
CA TYR A 172 8.51 17.90 1.27
C TYR A 172 7.80 17.62 2.61
N GLU A 173 8.53 17.14 3.61
CA GLU A 173 7.98 16.95 4.96
C GLU A 173 7.43 18.27 5.55
N LYS A 174 8.19 19.36 5.43
CA LYS A 174 7.74 20.69 5.87
C LYS A 174 6.50 21.13 5.10
N TYR A 175 6.45 20.88 3.81
CA TYR A 175 5.31 21.19 2.95
C TYR A 175 4.07 20.40 3.36
N LEU A 176 4.21 19.10 3.61
CA LEU A 176 3.12 18.24 4.10
C LEU A 176 2.60 18.68 5.47
N ASN A 177 3.48 19.08 6.38
CA ASN A 177 3.06 19.58 7.69
C ASN A 177 2.21 20.85 7.57
N GLN A 178 2.57 21.77 6.66
CA GLN A 178 1.77 22.97 6.36
C GLN A 178 0.43 22.60 5.71
N PHE A 179 0.43 21.66 4.79
CA PHE A 179 -0.78 21.18 4.14
C PHE A 179 -1.74 20.52 5.15
N ASN A 180 -1.23 19.63 6.00
CA ASN A 180 -2.01 18.96 7.04
C ASN A 180 -2.61 19.95 8.05
N ALA A 181 -1.89 21.03 8.39
CA ALA A 181 -2.42 22.07 9.26
C ALA A 181 -3.60 22.84 8.65
N GLN A 182 -3.75 22.82 7.34
CA GLN A 182 -4.86 23.43 6.59
C GLN A 182 -6.03 22.47 6.35
N LEU A 183 -5.79 21.15 6.51
CA LEU A 183 -6.84 20.14 6.39
C LEU A 183 -7.75 20.22 7.62
N ASN A 184 -8.91 20.89 7.47
CA ASN A 184 -9.94 21.01 8.51
C ASN A 184 -10.83 19.75 8.65
N THR A 185 -10.43 18.60 8.13
CA THR A 185 -11.20 17.37 8.14
C THR A 185 -10.70 16.42 9.23
N GLU A 186 -11.54 16.13 10.21
CA GLU A 186 -11.25 15.11 11.21
C GLU A 186 -10.95 13.77 10.54
N GLY A 187 -9.78 13.21 10.86
CA GLY A 187 -9.38 11.87 10.39
C GLY A 187 -8.65 11.80 9.05
N SER A 188 -8.46 12.92 8.34
CA SER A 188 -7.64 12.95 7.12
C SER A 188 -6.24 13.48 7.42
N TYR A 189 -5.23 12.70 7.09
CA TYR A 189 -3.82 13.06 7.28
C TYR A 189 -2.98 12.54 6.12
N VAL A 190 -2.09 13.38 5.59
CA VAL A 190 -1.11 12.98 4.59
C VAL A 190 0.22 12.73 5.29
N TYR A 191 0.72 11.53 5.18
CA TYR A 191 1.99 11.11 5.74
C TYR A 191 3.04 11.01 4.64
N GLY A 192 4.25 11.49 4.89
CA GLY A 192 5.38 11.40 3.97
C GLY A 192 6.48 10.51 4.54
N SER A 193 7.12 9.73 3.70
CA SER A 193 8.34 9.00 4.02
C SER A 193 9.35 9.12 2.89
N ASN A 194 10.62 9.08 3.22
CA ASN A 194 11.72 9.10 2.27
C ASN A 194 12.44 7.75 2.30
N LEU A 195 12.64 7.15 1.13
CA LEU A 195 13.36 5.88 1.00
C LEU A 195 14.82 6.00 1.45
N SER A 196 15.45 7.17 1.26
CA SER A 196 16.84 7.41 1.70
C SER A 196 16.95 7.41 3.22
N ASP A 197 16.00 8.02 3.93
CA ASP A 197 15.96 7.99 5.39
C ASP A 197 15.68 6.58 5.93
N ALA A 198 14.76 5.86 5.29
CA ALA A 198 14.49 4.48 5.64
C ALA A 198 15.73 3.59 5.44
N SER A 199 16.48 3.80 4.35
CA SER A 199 17.75 3.10 4.09
C SER A 199 18.83 3.48 5.10
N ALA A 200 18.96 4.75 5.45
CA ALA A 200 19.93 5.23 6.45
C ALA A 200 19.61 4.69 7.86
N GLN A 201 18.34 4.68 8.25
CA GLN A 201 17.89 4.10 9.52
C GLN A 201 18.14 2.59 9.58
N MET A 202 17.86 1.87 8.50
CA MET A 202 18.18 0.45 8.40
C MET A 202 19.69 0.19 8.48
N SER A 203 20.50 0.97 7.77
CA SER A 203 21.96 0.86 7.80
C SER A 203 22.52 1.16 9.19
N ALA A 204 21.98 2.14 9.90
CA ALA A 204 22.35 2.45 11.27
C ALA A 204 21.95 1.33 12.25
N LEU A 205 20.75 0.75 12.06
CA LEU A 205 20.27 -0.39 12.87
C LEU A 205 21.16 -1.63 12.68
N PHE A 206 21.43 -2.00 11.43
CA PHE A 206 22.30 -3.15 11.12
C PHE A 206 23.74 -2.90 11.51
N GLY A 207 24.26 -1.68 11.33
CA GLY A 207 25.58 -1.29 11.80
C GLY A 207 25.72 -1.43 13.33
N GLY A 208 24.72 -0.97 14.07
CA GLY A 208 24.66 -1.11 15.53
C GLY A 208 24.64 -2.56 16.00
N VAL A 209 23.82 -3.41 15.37
CA VAL A 209 23.75 -4.85 15.68
C VAL A 209 25.05 -5.55 15.34
N PHE A 210 25.70 -5.19 14.23
CA PHE A 210 26.99 -5.75 13.84
C PHE A 210 28.10 -5.38 14.85
N PHE A 211 28.12 -4.14 15.32
CA PHE A 211 29.05 -3.68 16.36
C PHE A 211 28.90 -4.43 17.67
N ILE A 212 27.66 -4.63 18.14
CA ILE A 212 27.38 -5.42 19.35
C ILE A 212 27.82 -6.86 19.17
N GLY A 213 27.59 -7.46 18.00
CA GLY A 213 28.03 -8.83 17.68
C GLY A 213 29.54 -8.99 17.73
N ILE A 214 30.31 -8.04 17.24
CA ILE A 214 31.79 -8.05 17.32
C ILE A 214 32.23 -7.91 18.76
N PHE A 215 31.65 -7.01 19.54
CA PHE A 215 32.02 -6.85 20.97
C PHE A 215 31.77 -8.12 21.78
N LEU A 216 30.65 -8.79 21.58
CA LEU A 216 30.32 -10.04 22.27
C LEU A 216 31.19 -11.22 21.84
N SER A 217 31.82 -11.17 20.67
CA SER A 217 32.73 -12.22 20.18
C SER A 217 34.17 -12.08 20.67
N ILE A 218 34.53 -10.98 21.33
CA ILE A 218 35.87 -10.68 21.84
C ILE A 218 35.97 -10.95 23.37
N ILE A 219 34.83 -11.09 24.05
CA ILE A 219 34.72 -11.48 25.46
C ILE A 219 34.62 -12.97 25.60
#